data_90909694d79be4057bdbcd41c90778e0
#
_entry.id   90909694d79be4057bdbcd41c90778e0
#
_cell.length_a   1.000
_cell.length_b   1.000
_cell.length_c   1.000
_cell.angle_alpha   90.00
_cell.angle_beta   90.00
_cell.angle_gamma   90.00
#
_symmetry.space_group_name_H-M   'P 1'
#
loop_
_entity.id
_entity.type
_entity.pdbx_description
1 polymer ?
#
loop_
_entity_poly.entity_id
_entity_poly.type
_entity_poly.pdbx_seq_one_letter_code
_entity_poly.pdbx_strand_id
1 'polypeptide(L)'
;MDHVLQFFQQLDNLVWGAPLLVLLVGTGIYLTLRLGLLQIRYLPKAFRLIFTEDEGHGDISSFGALATALAATVGKGNIVGVATAIQTGGPGALFWMWMAAFFGMATKYAEGLLAIRYRTKDDNGHISGGPMYYILHGMGEKWRPLAIFFAVAGVLVALFGIGTMTQVNSITGFLQASFGTAPEVASVVIALVVSTIIFGGIHWISKVSEKVVPFMAAAYIFATITIIALHLDQLLPALKAVFSGAFTGTAAMGGFAGATVKMAIQKGVARGVFSNESGLGSAPIAAAAAKTNEPVEQGLISMTGTFIDTIIICSLTGLSLLVSGEWMAKGSTSTLTQDTFTGVFGPVGGIILTLCLVLFATTTILGWSYYGERCFEFLFGVKHINLYRTFFVFMVGLGGFLKLDLVWVIADIVNGLMALPNLIALLALSPVIIKESKQYFKK
;
A
#
# COMPACT_ATOMS: atom_id res chain seq x y z
N MET A 1 -29.23 -7.59 9.61
CA MET A 1 -27.94 -6.95 9.24
C MET A 1 -26.78 -7.92 9.42
N ASP A 2 -26.77 -8.73 10.48
CA ASP A 2 -25.67 -9.67 10.79
C ASP A 2 -25.45 -10.76 9.73
N HIS A 3 -26.51 -11.35 9.16
CA HIS A 3 -26.38 -12.36 8.09
C HIS A 3 -25.77 -11.78 6.80
N VAL A 4 -26.09 -10.54 6.45
CA VAL A 4 -25.51 -9.86 5.27
C VAL A 4 -24.03 -9.59 5.49
N LEU A 5 -23.65 -9.07 6.66
CA LEU A 5 -22.26 -8.83 7.00
C LEU A 5 -21.46 -10.15 7.01
N GLN A 6 -22.01 -11.22 7.60
CA GLN A 6 -21.38 -12.54 7.60
C GLN A 6 -21.16 -13.09 6.19
N PHE A 7 -22.13 -12.92 5.29
CA PHE A 7 -21.99 -13.33 3.89
C PHE A 7 -20.82 -12.60 3.20
N PHE A 8 -20.74 -11.28 3.34
CA PHE A 8 -19.63 -10.50 2.76
C PHE A 8 -18.30 -10.83 3.41
N GLN A 9 -18.24 -11.10 4.71
CA GLN A 9 -17.01 -11.55 5.39
C GLN A 9 -16.53 -12.92 4.86
N GLN A 10 -17.45 -13.83 4.54
CA GLN A 10 -17.11 -15.12 3.90
C GLN A 10 -16.58 -14.89 2.49
N LEU A 11 -17.18 -13.98 1.73
CA LEU A 11 -16.74 -13.62 0.38
C LEU A 11 -15.36 -12.94 0.42
N ASP A 12 -15.11 -12.07 1.38
CA ASP A 12 -13.81 -11.44 1.62
C ASP A 12 -12.73 -12.49 1.90
N ASN A 13 -12.99 -13.42 2.79
CA ASN A 13 -12.09 -14.54 3.08
C ASN A 13 -11.84 -15.44 1.86
N LEU A 14 -12.80 -15.55 0.94
CA LEU A 14 -12.63 -16.28 -0.31
C LEU A 14 -11.74 -15.49 -1.29
N VAL A 15 -11.98 -14.20 -1.46
CA VAL A 15 -11.23 -13.33 -2.37
C VAL A 15 -9.78 -13.22 -1.90
N TRP A 16 -9.53 -12.91 -0.63
CA TRP A 16 -8.18 -12.90 -0.02
C TRP A 16 -7.70 -14.30 0.40
N GLY A 17 -8.33 -15.32 -0.11
CA GLY A 17 -7.97 -16.71 0.11
C GLY A 17 -6.76 -17.16 -0.71
N ALA A 18 -6.47 -18.47 -0.62
CA ALA A 18 -5.32 -19.07 -1.28
C ALA A 18 -5.23 -18.79 -2.80
N PRO A 19 -6.31 -18.77 -3.60
CA PRO A 19 -6.19 -18.53 -5.04
C PRO A 19 -5.56 -17.19 -5.40
N LEU A 20 -6.04 -16.09 -4.80
CA LEU A 20 -5.48 -14.76 -5.06
C LEU A 20 -4.07 -14.61 -4.51
N LEU A 21 -3.80 -15.11 -3.29
CA LEU A 21 -2.47 -15.05 -2.68
C LEU A 21 -1.44 -15.84 -3.49
N VAL A 22 -1.82 -17.02 -4.01
CA VAL A 22 -0.97 -17.81 -4.90
C VAL A 22 -0.71 -17.08 -6.22
N LEU A 23 -1.72 -16.43 -6.78
CA LEU A 23 -1.56 -15.66 -8.01
C LEU A 23 -0.64 -14.44 -7.80
N LEU A 24 -0.82 -13.70 -6.70
CA LEU A 24 0.02 -12.54 -6.33
C LEU A 24 1.48 -12.94 -6.14
N VAL A 25 1.74 -13.89 -5.24
CA VAL A 25 3.10 -14.34 -4.94
C VAL A 25 3.68 -15.11 -6.10
N GLY A 26 2.89 -15.95 -6.78
CA GLY A 26 3.31 -16.72 -7.95
C GLY A 26 3.73 -15.84 -9.12
N THR A 27 3.01 -14.76 -9.39
CA THR A 27 3.41 -13.74 -10.40
C THR A 27 4.74 -13.11 -10.01
N GLY A 28 4.91 -12.74 -8.73
CA GLY A 28 6.17 -12.19 -8.22
C GLY A 28 7.35 -13.17 -8.35
N ILE A 29 7.14 -14.45 -8.00
CA ILE A 29 8.15 -15.51 -8.16
C ILE A 29 8.51 -15.69 -9.64
N TYR A 30 7.51 -15.80 -10.52
CA TYR A 30 7.70 -15.92 -11.94
C TYR A 30 8.55 -14.78 -12.51
N LEU A 31 8.18 -13.53 -12.20
CA LEU A 31 8.93 -12.35 -12.65
C LEU A 31 10.34 -12.31 -12.04
N THR A 32 10.50 -12.65 -10.77
CA THR A 32 11.80 -12.73 -10.10
C THR A 32 12.75 -13.69 -10.83
N LEU A 33 12.27 -14.88 -11.17
CA LEU A 33 13.07 -15.88 -11.88
C LEU A 33 13.39 -15.45 -13.32
N ARG A 34 12.40 -14.92 -14.05
CA ARG A 34 12.55 -14.48 -15.45
C ARG A 34 13.45 -13.24 -15.60
N LEU A 35 13.51 -12.39 -14.58
CA LEU A 35 14.32 -11.18 -14.53
C LEU A 35 15.67 -11.38 -13.81
N GLY A 36 15.97 -12.61 -13.37
CA GLY A 36 17.27 -12.99 -12.79
C GLY A 36 17.57 -12.31 -11.45
N LEU A 37 16.60 -12.32 -10.50
CA LEU A 37 16.73 -11.73 -9.15
C LEU A 37 17.07 -10.24 -9.22
N LEU A 38 16.40 -9.46 -10.09
CA LEU A 38 16.69 -8.05 -10.31
C LEU A 38 16.64 -7.22 -9.02
N GLN A 39 15.76 -7.56 -8.09
CA GLN A 39 15.60 -6.88 -6.80
C GLN A 39 16.82 -6.99 -5.88
N ILE A 40 17.70 -7.97 -6.11
CA ILE A 40 19.01 -8.06 -5.43
C ILE A 40 20.07 -7.32 -6.25
N ARG A 41 20.14 -7.63 -7.55
CA ARG A 41 21.23 -7.15 -8.43
C ARG A 41 21.20 -5.65 -8.66
N TYR A 42 20.02 -5.07 -8.77
CA TYR A 42 19.85 -3.69 -9.20
C TYR A 42 19.24 -2.77 -8.13
N LEU A 43 19.06 -3.25 -6.90
CA LEU A 43 18.56 -2.40 -5.80
C LEU A 43 19.44 -1.16 -5.54
N PRO A 44 20.79 -1.25 -5.50
CA PRO A 44 21.62 -0.06 -5.35
C PRO A 44 21.47 0.95 -6.51
N LYS A 45 21.34 0.44 -7.75
CA LYS A 45 21.06 1.29 -8.93
C LYS A 45 19.69 1.94 -8.82
N ALA A 46 18.66 1.20 -8.36
CA ALA A 46 17.32 1.71 -8.17
C ALA A 46 17.28 2.89 -7.19
N PHE A 47 17.98 2.78 -6.06
CA PHE A 47 18.10 3.88 -5.10
C PHE A 47 18.85 5.09 -5.68
N ARG A 48 19.88 4.88 -6.50
CA ARG A 48 20.61 5.99 -7.16
C ARG A 48 19.69 6.73 -8.14
N LEU A 49 18.87 6.00 -8.91
CA LEU A 49 17.94 6.60 -9.89
C LEU A 49 16.90 7.52 -9.25
N ILE A 50 16.52 7.30 -7.96
CA ILE A 50 15.59 8.20 -7.26
C ILE A 50 16.10 9.65 -7.19
N PHE A 51 17.42 9.85 -7.15
CA PHE A 51 18.08 11.14 -6.99
C PHE A 51 18.77 11.62 -8.27
N THR A 52 18.55 10.94 -9.39
CA THR A 52 19.08 11.35 -10.70
C THR A 52 18.14 12.41 -11.30
N GLU A 53 18.69 13.35 -12.07
CA GLU A 53 17.90 14.35 -12.77
C GLU A 53 16.93 13.67 -13.77
N ASP A 54 15.72 14.19 -13.80
CA ASP A 54 14.66 13.66 -14.65
C ASP A 54 14.85 14.12 -16.11
N GLU A 55 15.04 13.17 -17.00
CA GLU A 55 15.10 13.42 -18.45
C GLU A 55 13.89 12.79 -19.14
N GLY A 56 13.06 13.60 -19.82
CA GLY A 56 11.95 13.08 -20.59
C GLY A 56 10.62 13.78 -20.38
N HIS A 57 9.56 13.12 -20.81
CA HIS A 57 8.19 13.62 -20.73
C HIS A 57 7.49 13.06 -19.48
N GLY A 58 6.68 13.87 -18.83
CA GLY A 58 5.91 13.50 -17.64
C GLY A 58 5.36 14.75 -16.96
N ASP A 59 4.44 14.54 -16.02
CA ASP A 59 3.81 15.63 -15.27
C ASP A 59 4.58 15.99 -13.99
N ILE A 60 5.23 15.00 -13.37
CA ILE A 60 5.95 15.13 -12.10
C ILE A 60 7.32 14.46 -12.16
N SER A 61 8.22 14.79 -11.23
CA SER A 61 9.52 14.14 -11.12
C SER A 61 9.40 12.64 -10.84
N SER A 62 10.43 11.87 -11.17
CA SER A 62 10.49 10.43 -10.83
C SER A 62 10.44 10.21 -9.32
N PHE A 63 11.09 11.07 -8.55
CA PHE A 63 10.97 11.09 -7.10
C PHE A 63 9.55 11.43 -6.64
N GLY A 64 8.89 12.42 -7.29
CA GLY A 64 7.51 12.79 -7.02
C GLY A 64 6.52 11.65 -7.29
N ALA A 65 6.74 10.89 -8.35
CA ALA A 65 5.93 9.71 -8.66
C ALA A 65 6.11 8.61 -7.60
N LEU A 66 7.35 8.35 -7.17
CA LEU A 66 7.64 7.42 -6.07
C LEU A 66 7.04 7.92 -4.75
N ALA A 67 7.22 9.20 -4.41
CA ALA A 67 6.67 9.79 -3.20
C ALA A 67 5.14 9.75 -3.17
N THR A 68 4.48 9.97 -4.33
CA THR A 68 3.02 9.84 -4.46
C THR A 68 2.57 8.38 -4.29
N ALA A 69 3.31 7.42 -4.84
CA ALA A 69 3.04 6.00 -4.64
C ALA A 69 3.26 5.59 -3.17
N LEU A 70 4.34 6.05 -2.53
CA LEU A 70 4.58 5.83 -1.10
C LEU A 70 3.53 6.53 -0.23
N ALA A 71 3.06 7.71 -0.61
CA ALA A 71 1.96 8.38 0.07
C ALA A 71 0.69 7.52 0.12
N ALA A 72 0.38 6.81 -0.98
CA ALA A 72 -0.76 5.91 -1.04
C ALA A 72 -0.57 4.63 -0.21
N THR A 73 0.65 4.08 -0.19
CA THR A 73 0.95 2.77 0.42
C THR A 73 1.33 2.88 1.89
N VAL A 74 2.19 3.84 2.27
CA VAL A 74 2.61 4.04 3.66
C VAL A 74 1.48 4.71 4.45
N GLY A 75 0.67 3.87 5.08
CA GLY A 75 -0.56 4.26 5.76
C GLY A 75 -0.83 3.46 7.02
N LYS A 76 -2.11 3.35 7.37
CA LYS A 76 -2.50 2.50 8.51
C LYS A 76 -2.09 1.03 8.36
N GLY A 77 -1.89 0.57 7.12
CA GLY A 77 -1.44 -0.79 6.83
C GLY A 77 -0.12 -1.14 7.50
N ASN A 78 0.83 -0.21 7.48
CA ASN A 78 2.16 -0.38 8.08
C ASN A 78 2.14 -0.37 9.62
N ILE A 79 1.12 0.19 10.23
CA ILE A 79 0.97 0.30 11.70
C ILE A 79 -0.03 -0.76 12.19
N VAL A 80 -1.32 -0.57 11.90
CA VAL A 80 -2.39 -1.44 12.39
C VAL A 80 -2.44 -2.77 11.62
N GLY A 81 -2.10 -2.76 10.33
CA GLY A 81 -2.07 -3.97 9.50
C GLY A 81 -1.00 -4.97 9.96
N VAL A 82 0.20 -4.49 10.30
CA VAL A 82 1.28 -5.32 10.84
C VAL A 82 0.89 -5.89 12.23
N ALA A 83 0.34 -5.05 13.10
CA ALA A 83 -0.17 -5.49 14.40
C ALA A 83 -1.24 -6.60 14.24
N THR A 84 -2.17 -6.42 13.29
CA THR A 84 -3.18 -7.43 12.95
C THR A 84 -2.55 -8.72 12.45
N ALA A 85 -1.54 -8.65 11.59
CA ALA A 85 -0.86 -9.83 11.06
C ALA A 85 -0.19 -10.64 12.18
N ILE A 86 0.53 -9.96 13.08
CA ILE A 86 1.21 -10.61 14.21
C ILE A 86 0.20 -11.17 15.20
N GLN A 87 -0.85 -10.43 15.53
CA GLN A 87 -1.86 -10.88 16.50
C GLN A 87 -2.66 -12.09 16.00
N THR A 88 -2.97 -12.16 14.70
CA THR A 88 -3.77 -13.25 14.13
C THR A 88 -2.94 -14.39 13.56
N GLY A 89 -1.77 -14.11 13.00
CA GLY A 89 -0.88 -15.08 12.36
C GLY A 89 0.37 -15.44 13.20
N GLY A 90 0.53 -14.81 14.36
CA GLY A 90 1.73 -14.97 15.19
C GLY A 90 2.95 -14.22 14.63
N PRO A 91 4.09 -14.27 15.34
CA PRO A 91 5.34 -13.63 14.89
C PRO A 91 5.81 -14.05 13.50
N GLY A 92 5.54 -15.30 13.10
CA GLY A 92 5.88 -15.83 11.79
C GLY A 92 5.20 -15.11 10.61
N ALA A 93 4.11 -14.38 10.86
CA ALA A 93 3.46 -13.57 9.83
C ALA A 93 4.41 -12.48 9.29
N LEU A 94 5.30 -11.93 10.13
CA LEU A 94 6.29 -10.95 9.69
C LEU A 94 7.26 -11.52 8.66
N PHE A 95 7.72 -12.77 8.83
CA PHE A 95 8.54 -13.46 7.84
C PHE A 95 7.82 -13.56 6.49
N TRP A 96 6.56 -13.93 6.49
CA TRP A 96 5.79 -14.07 5.26
C TRP A 96 5.43 -12.74 4.62
N MET A 97 5.35 -11.65 5.40
CA MET A 97 5.33 -10.28 4.86
C MET A 97 6.61 -9.95 4.10
N TRP A 98 7.78 -10.30 4.65
CA TRP A 98 9.07 -10.12 3.95
C TRP A 98 9.14 -10.91 2.64
N MET A 99 8.68 -12.15 2.65
CA MET A 99 8.64 -12.98 1.44
C MET A 99 7.71 -12.40 0.38
N ALA A 100 6.52 -11.93 0.79
CA ALA A 100 5.58 -11.26 -0.10
C ALA A 100 6.18 -9.98 -0.70
N ALA A 101 6.87 -9.18 0.11
CA ALA A 101 7.54 -7.96 -0.35
C ALA A 101 8.70 -8.27 -1.29
N PHE A 102 9.53 -9.26 -0.97
CA PHE A 102 10.67 -9.66 -1.81
C PHE A 102 10.24 -10.01 -3.23
N PHE A 103 9.22 -10.86 -3.36
CA PHE A 103 8.66 -11.19 -4.69
C PHE A 103 7.82 -10.04 -5.25
N GLY A 104 7.14 -9.28 -4.42
CA GLY A 104 6.37 -8.09 -4.77
C GLY A 104 7.22 -6.99 -5.40
N MET A 105 8.51 -6.87 -5.05
CA MET A 105 9.43 -5.92 -5.69
C MET A 105 9.57 -6.17 -7.19
N ALA A 106 9.63 -7.43 -7.64
CA ALA A 106 9.67 -7.76 -9.05
C ALA A 106 8.34 -7.44 -9.75
N THR A 107 7.23 -7.61 -9.04
CA THR A 107 5.89 -7.22 -9.53
C THR A 107 5.79 -5.70 -9.69
N LYS A 108 6.21 -4.92 -8.68
CA LYS A 108 6.25 -3.45 -8.74
C LYS A 108 7.15 -2.94 -9.87
N TYR A 109 8.30 -3.59 -10.08
CA TYR A 109 9.16 -3.30 -11.22
C TYR A 109 8.40 -3.42 -12.54
N ALA A 110 7.71 -4.55 -12.73
CA ALA A 110 6.94 -4.82 -13.94
C ALA A 110 5.79 -3.81 -14.12
N GLU A 111 5.07 -3.48 -13.05
CA GLU A 111 4.02 -2.46 -13.03
C GLU A 111 4.54 -1.08 -13.45
N GLY A 112 5.66 -0.63 -12.87
CA GLY A 112 6.27 0.66 -13.20
C GLY A 112 6.79 0.72 -14.63
N LEU A 113 7.38 -0.37 -15.14
CA LEU A 113 7.83 -0.48 -16.52
C LEU A 113 6.65 -0.36 -17.51
N LEU A 114 5.59 -1.14 -17.29
CA LEU A 114 4.42 -1.12 -18.18
C LEU A 114 3.67 0.22 -18.10
N ALA A 115 3.68 0.88 -16.95
CA ALA A 115 3.08 2.19 -16.76
C ALA A 115 3.69 3.24 -17.72
N ILE A 116 5.01 3.29 -17.85
CA ILE A 116 5.69 4.19 -18.79
C ILE A 116 5.52 3.73 -20.23
N ARG A 117 5.62 2.42 -20.48
CA ARG A 117 5.57 1.86 -21.83
C ARG A 117 4.24 2.11 -22.55
N TYR A 118 3.13 2.10 -21.82
CA TYR A 118 1.77 2.14 -22.37
C TYR A 118 0.95 3.35 -21.90
N ARG A 119 1.58 4.36 -21.31
CA ARG A 119 0.91 5.61 -20.95
C ARG A 119 0.48 6.41 -22.18
N THR A 120 -0.50 7.26 -21.99
CA THR A 120 -1.03 8.16 -23.00
C THR A 120 -1.16 9.58 -22.45
N LYS A 121 -1.59 10.52 -23.29
CA LYS A 121 -1.98 11.86 -22.86
C LYS A 121 -3.50 11.97 -22.90
N ASP A 122 -4.06 12.62 -21.89
CA ASP A 122 -5.47 12.98 -21.89
C ASP A 122 -5.75 14.19 -22.80
N ASP A 123 -7.03 14.57 -22.93
CA ASP A 123 -7.45 15.70 -23.76
C ASP A 123 -6.91 17.06 -23.26
N ASN A 124 -6.44 17.15 -22.01
CA ASN A 124 -5.81 18.33 -21.44
C ASN A 124 -4.27 18.31 -21.59
N GLY A 125 -3.70 17.25 -22.16
CA GLY A 125 -2.28 17.06 -22.35
C GLY A 125 -1.54 16.47 -21.15
N HIS A 126 -2.24 16.11 -20.05
CA HIS A 126 -1.67 15.43 -18.90
C HIS A 126 -1.45 13.94 -19.16
N ILE A 127 -0.52 13.36 -18.44
CA ILE A 127 -0.20 11.93 -18.57
C ILE A 127 -1.25 11.09 -17.86
N SER A 128 -1.74 10.08 -18.55
CA SER A 128 -2.63 9.05 -18.03
C SER A 128 -2.07 7.67 -18.31
N GLY A 129 -2.06 6.81 -17.29
CA GLY A 129 -1.51 5.46 -17.39
C GLY A 129 -1.98 4.57 -16.24
N GLY A 130 -1.43 3.38 -16.18
CA GLY A 130 -1.81 2.37 -15.21
C GLY A 130 -2.43 1.14 -15.87
N PRO A 131 -2.98 0.18 -15.09
CA PRO A 131 -3.47 -1.10 -15.60
C PRO A 131 -4.50 -0.98 -16.72
N MET A 132 -5.46 -0.08 -16.61
CA MET A 132 -6.48 0.12 -17.62
C MET A 132 -5.86 0.46 -18.99
N TYR A 133 -4.77 1.21 -19.02
CA TYR A 133 -4.09 1.61 -20.26
C TYR A 133 -3.18 0.49 -20.79
N TYR A 134 -2.37 -0.19 -19.96
CA TYR A 134 -1.54 -1.27 -20.51
C TYR A 134 -2.34 -2.55 -20.81
N ILE A 135 -3.51 -2.76 -20.20
CA ILE A 135 -4.46 -3.77 -20.64
C ILE A 135 -4.97 -3.41 -22.05
N LEU A 136 -5.45 -2.18 -22.24
CA LEU A 136 -6.04 -1.76 -23.50
C LEU A 136 -5.02 -1.68 -24.63
N HIS A 137 -3.89 -0.98 -24.41
CA HIS A 137 -2.88 -0.74 -25.43
C HIS A 137 -1.88 -1.88 -25.60
N GLY A 138 -1.61 -2.65 -24.53
CA GLY A 138 -0.67 -3.76 -24.55
C GLY A 138 -1.29 -5.08 -24.97
N MET A 139 -2.51 -5.38 -24.48
CA MET A 139 -3.21 -6.65 -24.79
C MET A 139 -4.21 -6.49 -25.96
N GLY A 140 -4.65 -5.27 -26.26
CA GLY A 140 -5.53 -4.93 -27.35
C GLY A 140 -7.01 -4.74 -26.97
N GLU A 141 -7.79 -4.20 -27.91
CA GLU A 141 -9.19 -3.77 -27.73
C GLU A 141 -10.14 -4.86 -27.20
N LYS A 142 -9.89 -6.12 -27.53
CA LYS A 142 -10.69 -7.26 -27.03
C LYS A 142 -10.67 -7.38 -25.51
N TRP A 143 -9.67 -6.80 -24.85
CA TRP A 143 -9.50 -6.81 -23.40
C TRP A 143 -10.07 -5.55 -22.70
N ARG A 144 -10.73 -4.66 -23.46
CA ARG A 144 -11.41 -3.47 -22.92
C ARG A 144 -12.31 -3.77 -21.71
N PRO A 145 -13.12 -4.86 -21.67
CA PRO A 145 -13.94 -5.16 -20.49
C PRO A 145 -13.09 -5.36 -19.22
N LEU A 146 -11.88 -5.95 -19.35
CA LEU A 146 -10.97 -6.13 -18.22
C LEU A 146 -10.39 -4.80 -17.73
N ALA A 147 -10.08 -3.88 -18.65
CA ALA A 147 -9.63 -2.52 -18.33
C ALA A 147 -10.73 -1.71 -17.63
N ILE A 148 -11.98 -1.81 -18.09
CA ILE A 148 -13.14 -1.19 -17.46
C ILE A 148 -13.37 -1.75 -16.07
N PHE A 149 -13.28 -3.07 -15.90
CA PHE A 149 -13.42 -3.71 -14.59
C PHE A 149 -12.38 -3.17 -13.59
N PHE A 150 -11.11 -3.07 -14.00
CA PHE A 150 -10.06 -2.47 -13.17
C PHE A 150 -10.40 -1.03 -12.78
N ALA A 151 -10.79 -0.21 -13.76
CA ALA A 151 -11.09 1.20 -13.53
C ALA A 151 -12.30 1.39 -12.59
N VAL A 152 -13.37 0.62 -12.75
CA VAL A 152 -14.53 0.63 -11.84
C VAL A 152 -14.11 0.23 -10.44
N ALA A 153 -13.35 -0.86 -10.30
CA ALA A 153 -12.84 -1.29 -8.99
C ALA A 153 -11.96 -0.20 -8.34
N GLY A 154 -11.06 0.43 -9.11
CA GLY A 154 -10.21 1.52 -8.63
C GLY A 154 -11.00 2.73 -8.11
N VAL A 155 -12.07 3.14 -8.80
CA VAL A 155 -12.97 4.21 -8.33
C VAL A 155 -13.67 3.81 -7.03
N LEU A 156 -14.21 2.59 -6.94
CA LEU A 156 -14.91 2.11 -5.74
C LEU A 156 -13.98 2.02 -4.53
N VAL A 157 -12.78 1.50 -4.70
CA VAL A 157 -11.76 1.42 -3.64
C VAL A 157 -11.33 2.81 -3.18
N ALA A 158 -11.15 3.75 -4.11
CA ALA A 158 -10.79 5.12 -3.78
C ALA A 158 -11.89 5.82 -2.97
N LEU A 159 -13.16 5.70 -3.38
CA LEU A 159 -14.27 6.43 -2.79
C LEU A 159 -14.80 5.82 -1.49
N PHE A 160 -14.82 4.48 -1.37
CA PHE A 160 -15.49 3.80 -0.26
C PHE A 160 -14.55 2.95 0.60
N GLY A 161 -13.32 2.72 0.13
CA GLY A 161 -12.38 1.79 0.75
C GLY A 161 -11.17 2.45 1.37
N ILE A 162 -10.03 1.88 0.99
CA ILE A 162 -8.71 2.24 1.52
C ILE A 162 -8.33 3.70 1.20
N GLY A 163 -8.92 4.29 0.16
CA GLY A 163 -8.65 5.68 -0.24
C GLY A 163 -9.30 6.75 0.63
N THR A 164 -10.39 6.44 1.34
CA THR A 164 -11.15 7.44 2.11
C THR A 164 -11.57 6.92 3.47
N MET A 165 -12.67 6.17 3.55
CA MET A 165 -13.36 5.87 4.80
C MET A 165 -12.50 5.14 5.82
N THR A 166 -11.70 4.16 5.38
CA THR A 166 -10.87 3.40 6.31
C THR A 166 -9.75 4.23 6.91
N GLN A 167 -9.22 5.21 6.16
CA GLN A 167 -8.19 6.12 6.65
C GLN A 167 -8.80 7.14 7.61
N VAL A 168 -9.91 7.80 7.21
CA VAL A 168 -10.59 8.78 8.04
C VAL A 168 -11.02 8.18 9.37
N ASN A 169 -11.62 7.00 9.37
CA ASN A 169 -12.00 6.32 10.60
C ASN A 169 -10.80 6.01 11.51
N SER A 170 -9.67 5.65 10.92
CA SER A 170 -8.44 5.43 11.71
C SER A 170 -7.96 6.75 12.31
N ILE A 171 -7.86 7.82 11.51
CA ILE A 171 -7.45 9.15 12.00
C ILE A 171 -8.36 9.61 13.13
N THR A 172 -9.68 9.60 12.91
CA THR A 172 -10.65 10.09 13.88
C THR A 172 -10.67 9.29 15.16
N GLY A 173 -10.50 7.96 15.07
CA GLY A 173 -10.38 7.08 16.23
C GLY A 173 -9.15 7.37 17.08
N PHE A 174 -7.97 7.54 16.46
CA PHE A 174 -6.76 7.88 17.18
C PHE A 174 -6.79 9.31 17.76
N LEU A 175 -7.35 10.29 17.02
CA LEU A 175 -7.54 11.65 17.54
C LEU A 175 -8.52 11.68 18.73
N GLN A 176 -9.58 10.89 18.66
CA GLN A 176 -10.54 10.76 19.77
C GLN A 176 -9.87 10.14 20.99
N ALA A 177 -9.11 9.05 20.81
CA ALA A 177 -8.42 8.37 21.90
C ALA A 177 -7.34 9.24 22.57
N SER A 178 -6.58 10.01 21.78
CA SER A 178 -5.44 10.80 22.28
C SER A 178 -5.83 12.21 22.76
N PHE A 179 -6.83 12.85 22.14
CA PHE A 179 -7.17 14.26 22.36
C PHE A 179 -8.64 14.50 22.68
N GLY A 180 -9.49 13.46 22.69
CA GLY A 180 -10.92 13.60 22.92
C GLY A 180 -11.67 14.32 21.79
N THR A 181 -11.06 14.43 20.59
CA THR A 181 -11.64 15.15 19.45
C THR A 181 -12.85 14.38 18.89
N ALA A 182 -13.98 15.08 18.67
CA ALA A 182 -15.14 14.48 18.05
C ALA A 182 -14.83 14.00 16.61
N PRO A 183 -15.16 12.75 16.24
CA PRO A 183 -14.84 12.19 14.92
C PRO A 183 -15.38 13.03 13.76
N GLU A 184 -16.58 13.60 13.93
CA GLU A 184 -17.24 14.44 12.94
C GLU A 184 -16.44 15.72 12.66
N VAL A 185 -15.96 16.38 13.72
CA VAL A 185 -15.15 17.60 13.60
C VAL A 185 -13.82 17.27 12.92
N ALA A 186 -13.17 16.20 13.36
CA ALA A 186 -11.89 15.77 12.78
C ALA A 186 -12.02 15.45 11.28
N SER A 187 -13.07 14.72 10.86
CA SER A 187 -13.27 14.37 9.45
C SER A 187 -13.54 15.59 8.57
N VAL A 188 -14.31 16.56 9.05
CA VAL A 188 -14.55 17.81 8.31
C VAL A 188 -13.26 18.62 8.16
N VAL A 189 -12.45 18.72 9.21
CA VAL A 189 -11.14 19.41 9.14
C VAL A 189 -10.22 18.72 8.14
N ILE A 190 -10.15 17.38 8.17
CA ILE A 190 -9.36 16.60 7.20
C ILE A 190 -9.86 16.85 5.77
N ALA A 191 -11.18 16.82 5.55
CA ALA A 191 -11.77 17.07 4.24
C ALA A 191 -11.40 18.46 3.70
N LEU A 192 -11.44 19.49 4.56
CA LEU A 192 -11.03 20.85 4.18
C LEU A 192 -9.55 20.93 3.81
N VAL A 193 -8.64 20.33 4.61
CA VAL A 193 -7.20 20.29 4.32
C VAL A 193 -6.92 19.54 3.03
N VAL A 194 -7.51 18.35 2.88
CA VAL A 194 -7.32 17.49 1.70
C VAL A 194 -7.87 18.16 0.44
N SER A 195 -9.00 18.88 0.53
CA SER A 195 -9.60 19.58 -0.61
C SER A 195 -8.64 20.60 -1.24
N THR A 196 -7.92 21.36 -0.43
CA THR A 196 -6.98 22.38 -0.93
C THR A 196 -5.86 21.77 -1.79
N ILE A 197 -5.51 20.51 -1.53
CA ILE A 197 -4.45 19.80 -2.24
C ILE A 197 -5.01 19.09 -3.47
N ILE A 198 -6.13 18.36 -3.33
CA ILE A 198 -6.72 17.54 -4.39
C ILE A 198 -7.15 18.40 -5.59
N PHE A 199 -7.73 19.59 -5.38
CA PHE A 199 -8.11 20.47 -6.48
C PHE A 199 -6.91 21.01 -7.27
N GLY A 200 -5.70 20.99 -6.71
CA GLY A 200 -4.45 21.27 -7.41
C GLY A 200 -3.91 20.11 -8.28
N GLY A 201 -4.57 18.94 -8.24
CA GLY A 201 -4.21 17.76 -9.03
C GLY A 201 -2.85 17.16 -8.67
N ILE A 202 -2.32 16.33 -9.60
CA ILE A 202 -1.10 15.55 -9.36
C ILE A 202 0.11 16.42 -8.98
N HIS A 203 0.24 17.61 -9.51
CA HIS A 203 1.36 18.51 -9.19
C HIS A 203 1.38 18.91 -7.71
N TRP A 204 0.21 19.22 -7.14
CA TRP A 204 0.11 19.57 -5.71
C TRP A 204 0.24 18.35 -4.82
N ILE A 205 -0.38 17.23 -5.21
CA ILE A 205 -0.28 15.96 -4.49
C ILE A 205 1.19 15.50 -4.43
N SER A 206 1.90 15.53 -5.56
CA SER A 206 3.32 15.18 -5.63
C SER A 206 4.16 16.11 -4.74
N LYS A 207 3.98 17.43 -4.87
CA LYS A 207 4.73 18.43 -4.10
C LYS A 207 4.56 18.29 -2.58
N VAL A 208 3.37 17.92 -2.13
CA VAL A 208 3.10 17.61 -0.72
C VAL A 208 3.74 16.28 -0.34
N SER A 209 3.57 15.24 -1.17
CA SER A 209 4.12 13.91 -0.92
C SER A 209 5.65 13.92 -0.84
N GLU A 210 6.33 14.64 -1.74
CA GLU A 210 7.80 14.78 -1.75
C GLU A 210 8.37 15.34 -0.44
N LYS A 211 7.59 16.12 0.30
CA LYS A 211 8.00 16.71 1.58
C LYS A 211 7.52 15.88 2.77
N VAL A 212 6.24 15.50 2.75
CA VAL A 212 5.59 14.86 3.90
C VAL A 212 6.04 13.42 4.06
N VAL A 213 6.16 12.66 2.94
CA VAL A 213 6.48 11.22 3.02
C VAL A 213 7.87 10.96 3.61
N PRO A 214 8.96 11.61 3.18
CA PRO A 214 10.26 11.40 3.82
C PRO A 214 10.27 11.83 5.29
N PHE A 215 9.61 12.95 5.62
CA PHE A 215 9.53 13.44 6.99
C PHE A 215 8.78 12.46 7.91
N MET A 216 7.59 12.02 7.50
CA MET A 216 6.79 11.09 8.30
C MET A 216 7.47 9.73 8.45
N ALA A 217 8.10 9.23 7.37
CA ALA A 217 8.84 7.99 7.40
C ALA A 217 10.05 8.08 8.35
N ALA A 218 10.84 9.16 8.27
CA ALA A 218 11.99 9.38 9.14
C ALA A 218 11.57 9.47 10.62
N ALA A 219 10.50 10.22 10.94
CA ALA A 219 9.98 10.33 12.29
C ALA A 219 9.54 8.97 12.86
N TYR A 220 8.81 8.18 12.06
CA TYR A 220 8.35 6.86 12.45
C TYR A 220 9.50 5.86 12.60
N ILE A 221 10.44 5.86 11.66
CA ILE A 221 11.66 5.03 11.71
C ILE A 221 12.47 5.36 12.96
N PHE A 222 12.65 6.63 13.26
CA PHE A 222 13.38 7.04 14.47
C PHE A 222 12.70 6.55 15.74
N ALA A 223 11.38 6.72 15.87
CA ALA A 223 10.64 6.25 17.04
C ALA A 223 10.70 4.72 17.20
N THR A 224 10.50 3.96 16.12
CA THR A 224 10.53 2.49 16.18
C THR A 224 11.94 1.94 16.41
N ILE A 225 12.99 2.53 15.83
CA ILE A 225 14.38 2.19 16.14
C ILE A 225 14.68 2.46 17.61
N THR A 226 14.19 3.55 18.18
CA THR A 226 14.36 3.86 19.61
C THR A 226 13.71 2.79 20.47
N ILE A 227 12.50 2.33 20.16
CA ILE A 227 11.84 1.22 20.88
C ILE A 227 12.70 -0.03 20.83
N ILE A 228 13.20 -0.41 19.64
CA ILE A 228 14.04 -1.60 19.46
C ILE A 228 15.37 -1.47 20.24
N ALA A 229 15.98 -0.29 20.19
CA ALA A 229 17.25 -0.03 20.88
C ALA A 229 17.13 -0.11 22.41
N LEU A 230 15.99 0.32 22.97
CA LEU A 230 15.71 0.22 24.40
C LEU A 230 15.40 -1.22 24.85
N HIS A 231 15.06 -2.13 23.92
CA HIS A 231 14.78 -3.54 24.18
C HIS A 231 15.73 -4.45 23.38
N LEU A 232 16.99 -4.07 23.24
CA LEU A 232 17.95 -4.78 22.38
C LEU A 232 18.20 -6.23 22.83
N ASP A 233 18.08 -6.50 24.14
CA ASP A 233 18.11 -7.83 24.72
C ASP A 233 17.00 -8.76 24.19
N GLN A 234 15.86 -8.22 23.82
CA GLN A 234 14.72 -8.94 23.24
C GLN A 234 14.78 -9.10 21.73
N LEU A 235 15.72 -8.43 21.03
CA LEU A 235 15.78 -8.46 19.57
C LEU A 235 16.08 -9.86 19.02
N LEU A 236 17.06 -10.57 19.61
CA LEU A 236 17.39 -11.92 19.17
C LEU A 236 16.28 -12.94 19.48
N PRO A 237 15.65 -12.94 20.67
CA PRO A 237 14.42 -13.70 20.93
C PRO A 237 13.29 -13.39 19.94
N ALA A 238 13.02 -12.11 19.62
CA ALA A 238 12.01 -11.70 18.67
C ALA A 238 12.28 -12.25 17.25
N LEU A 239 13.52 -12.13 16.76
CA LEU A 239 13.90 -12.69 15.47
C LEU A 239 13.76 -14.23 15.45
N LYS A 240 14.19 -14.92 16.51
CA LYS A 240 13.96 -16.37 16.63
C LYS A 240 12.47 -16.72 16.60
N ALA A 241 11.61 -15.92 17.25
CA ALA A 241 10.17 -16.10 17.21
C ALA A 241 9.60 -15.91 15.80
N VAL A 242 10.08 -14.92 15.03
CA VAL A 242 9.71 -14.71 13.64
C VAL A 242 10.05 -15.92 12.78
N PHE A 243 11.29 -16.37 12.80
CA PHE A 243 11.73 -17.49 11.96
C PHE A 243 11.11 -18.83 12.40
N SER A 244 11.08 -19.14 13.70
CA SER A 244 10.45 -20.38 14.17
C SER A 244 8.93 -20.38 13.92
N GLY A 245 8.25 -19.27 14.22
CA GLY A 245 6.80 -19.12 14.00
C GLY A 245 6.38 -19.20 12.53
N ALA A 246 7.30 -18.89 11.60
CA ALA A 246 7.04 -19.00 10.17
C ALA A 246 6.89 -20.45 9.69
N PHE A 247 7.55 -21.42 10.35
CA PHE A 247 7.64 -22.81 9.89
C PHE A 247 7.12 -23.85 10.87
N THR A 248 7.01 -23.52 12.16
CA THR A 248 6.63 -24.50 13.20
C THR A 248 5.25 -24.21 13.83
N GLY A 249 4.66 -23.07 13.55
CA GLY A 249 3.46 -22.59 14.23
C GLY A 249 3.73 -22.13 15.68
N THR A 250 2.88 -21.26 16.22
CA THR A 250 3.08 -20.66 17.55
C THR A 250 2.68 -21.58 18.70
N ALA A 251 2.00 -22.70 18.44
CA ALA A 251 1.63 -23.69 19.47
C ALA A 251 2.87 -24.27 20.20
N ALA A 252 4.03 -24.31 19.51
CA ALA A 252 5.30 -24.77 20.09
C ALA A 252 5.95 -23.74 21.04
N MET A 253 5.47 -22.49 21.05
CA MET A 253 6.09 -21.39 21.80
C MET A 253 5.32 -20.95 23.06
N GLY A 254 4.33 -21.74 23.50
CA GLY A 254 3.78 -21.68 24.87
C GLY A 254 2.90 -20.48 25.21
N GLY A 255 2.40 -19.71 24.25
CA GLY A 255 1.66 -18.48 24.61
C GLY A 255 0.46 -18.12 23.74
N PHE A 256 0.35 -18.64 22.55
CA PHE A 256 -0.71 -18.25 21.60
C PHE A 256 -1.50 -19.49 21.14
N ALA A 257 -2.72 -19.66 21.63
CA ALA A 257 -3.59 -20.76 21.22
C ALA A 257 -3.99 -20.58 19.74
N GLY A 258 -3.35 -21.34 18.84
CA GLY A 258 -3.93 -21.66 17.55
C GLY A 258 -3.40 -21.01 16.28
N ALA A 259 -2.37 -20.15 16.29
CA ALA A 259 -1.80 -19.68 15.03
C ALA A 259 -0.99 -20.80 14.36
N THR A 260 -1.53 -21.32 13.28
CA THR A 260 -0.89 -22.34 12.46
C THR A 260 0.06 -21.70 11.44
N VAL A 261 1.00 -22.48 10.89
CA VAL A 261 1.85 -22.05 9.76
C VAL A 261 1.00 -21.51 8.60
N LYS A 262 -0.15 -22.15 8.31
CA LYS A 262 -1.10 -21.68 7.31
C LYS A 262 -1.59 -20.25 7.61
N MET A 263 -1.93 -19.95 8.86
CA MET A 263 -2.39 -18.61 9.27
C MET A 263 -1.26 -17.60 9.18
N ALA A 264 -0.03 -17.95 9.59
CA ALA A 264 1.13 -17.09 9.44
C ALA A 264 1.38 -16.73 7.96
N ILE A 265 1.34 -17.70 7.05
CA ILE A 265 1.44 -17.48 5.61
C ILE A 265 0.32 -16.56 5.11
N GLN A 266 -0.92 -16.95 5.37
CA GLN A 266 -2.08 -16.25 4.85
C GLN A 266 -2.15 -14.79 5.36
N LYS A 267 -2.00 -14.59 6.67
CA LYS A 267 -2.08 -13.25 7.27
C LYS A 267 -0.86 -12.41 6.93
N GLY A 268 0.34 -13.01 6.92
CA GLY A 268 1.57 -12.31 6.53
C GLY A 268 1.53 -11.86 5.08
N VAL A 269 1.22 -12.74 4.14
CA VAL A 269 1.15 -12.40 2.71
C VAL A 269 0.04 -11.39 2.44
N ALA A 270 -1.18 -11.63 2.94
CA ALA A 270 -2.31 -10.73 2.70
C ALA A 270 -2.04 -9.32 3.23
N ARG A 271 -1.52 -9.18 4.46
CA ARG A 271 -1.22 -7.86 5.04
C ARG A 271 0.02 -7.22 4.45
N GLY A 272 1.02 -7.99 4.02
CA GLY A 272 2.16 -7.50 3.26
C GLY A 272 1.76 -6.89 1.93
N VAL A 273 0.95 -7.60 1.14
CA VAL A 273 0.41 -7.10 -0.13
C VAL A 273 -0.53 -5.91 0.08
N PHE A 274 -1.37 -5.96 1.10
CA PHE A 274 -2.26 -4.84 1.45
C PHE A 274 -1.47 -3.57 1.78
N SER A 275 -0.32 -3.67 2.45
CA SER A 275 0.54 -2.53 2.78
C SER A 275 1.23 -1.97 1.54
N ASN A 276 1.99 -2.80 0.82
CA ASN A 276 2.84 -2.32 -0.28
C ASN A 276 2.13 -2.26 -1.65
N GLU A 277 0.91 -2.79 -1.75
CA GLU A 277 0.08 -2.81 -2.96
C GLU A 277 0.73 -3.46 -4.19
N SER A 278 1.71 -4.37 -4.01
CA SER A 278 2.37 -5.05 -5.12
C SER A 278 1.42 -6.04 -5.80
N GLY A 279 1.16 -5.82 -7.07
CA GLY A 279 0.23 -6.65 -7.85
C GLY A 279 -1.22 -6.17 -7.81
N LEU A 280 -1.57 -5.16 -7.01
CA LEU A 280 -2.90 -4.57 -7.01
C LEU A 280 -3.13 -3.62 -8.21
N GLY A 281 -2.06 -3.08 -8.81
CA GLY A 281 -2.15 -2.20 -9.97
C GLY A 281 -2.44 -0.73 -9.66
N SER A 282 -2.45 -0.32 -8.41
CA SER A 282 -2.66 1.07 -8.00
C SER A 282 -1.45 1.96 -8.26
N ALA A 283 -0.27 1.56 -7.78
CA ALA A 283 0.96 2.34 -7.90
C ALA A 283 1.41 2.68 -9.33
N PRO A 284 1.23 1.83 -10.37
CA PRO A 284 1.57 2.19 -11.74
C PRO A 284 0.80 3.41 -12.27
N ILE A 285 -0.32 3.79 -11.65
CA ILE A 285 -1.06 5.00 -12.00
C ILE A 285 -0.24 6.26 -11.70
N ALA A 286 0.42 6.33 -10.53
CA ALA A 286 1.34 7.42 -10.21
C ALA A 286 2.67 7.31 -11.00
N ALA A 287 3.19 6.09 -11.16
CA ALA A 287 4.41 5.85 -11.90
C ALA A 287 4.34 6.34 -13.36
N ALA A 288 3.15 6.25 -13.98
CA ALA A 288 2.95 6.73 -15.35
C ALA A 288 3.19 8.23 -15.51
N ALA A 289 2.94 9.04 -14.47
CA ALA A 289 3.11 10.49 -14.50
C ALA A 289 4.58 10.94 -14.39
N ALA A 290 5.53 10.03 -14.13
CA ALA A 290 6.94 10.36 -13.94
C ALA A 290 7.60 10.93 -15.24
N LYS A 291 8.47 11.90 -15.06
CA LYS A 291 9.30 12.48 -16.13
C LYS A 291 10.43 11.54 -16.48
N THR A 292 10.17 10.59 -17.34
CA THR A 292 11.18 9.67 -17.90
C THR A 292 10.73 9.13 -19.24
N ASN A 293 11.68 8.78 -20.10
CA ASN A 293 11.41 8.05 -21.34
C ASN A 293 11.87 6.58 -21.25
N GLU A 294 12.50 6.19 -20.12
CA GLU A 294 13.06 4.85 -19.94
C GLU A 294 12.16 4.00 -19.01
N PRO A 295 11.36 3.08 -19.57
CA PRO A 295 10.44 2.26 -18.79
C PRO A 295 11.12 1.45 -17.69
N VAL A 296 12.33 0.96 -17.95
CA VAL A 296 13.10 0.13 -17.02
C VAL A 296 13.53 0.92 -15.79
N GLU A 297 13.92 2.18 -15.96
CA GLU A 297 14.33 3.04 -14.83
C GLU A 297 13.16 3.31 -13.89
N GLN A 298 11.99 3.64 -14.44
CA GLN A 298 10.81 3.81 -13.61
C GLN A 298 10.37 2.51 -12.93
N GLY A 299 10.54 1.37 -13.59
CA GLY A 299 10.37 0.06 -12.98
C GLY A 299 11.28 -0.14 -11.76
N LEU A 300 12.58 0.18 -11.91
CA LEU A 300 13.56 0.11 -10.82
C LEU A 300 13.19 1.04 -9.66
N ILE A 301 12.80 2.28 -9.96
CA ILE A 301 12.36 3.24 -8.95
C ILE A 301 11.11 2.72 -8.23
N SER A 302 10.12 2.23 -8.97
CA SER A 302 8.87 1.72 -8.40
C SER A 302 9.08 0.55 -7.43
N MET A 303 10.03 -0.36 -7.71
CA MET A 303 10.30 -1.48 -6.80
C MET A 303 10.86 -1.04 -5.45
N THR A 304 11.54 0.13 -5.37
CA THR A 304 12.04 0.65 -4.08
C THR A 304 10.91 1.02 -3.14
N GLY A 305 9.74 1.36 -3.67
CA GLY A 305 8.55 1.63 -2.86
C GLY A 305 8.17 0.44 -2.00
N THR A 306 8.13 -0.77 -2.56
CA THR A 306 7.86 -2.00 -1.80
C THR A 306 8.95 -2.30 -0.76
N PHE A 307 10.21 -2.03 -1.10
CA PHE A 307 11.32 -2.18 -0.15
C PHE A 307 11.18 -1.23 1.04
N ILE A 308 10.92 0.05 0.79
CA ILE A 308 10.77 1.07 1.85
C ILE A 308 9.53 0.75 2.71
N ASP A 309 8.39 0.49 2.07
CA ASP A 309 7.13 0.23 2.75
C ASP A 309 7.20 -0.99 3.68
N THR A 310 7.63 -2.13 3.15
CA THR A 310 7.49 -3.40 3.87
C THR A 310 8.80 -3.86 4.48
N ILE A 311 9.91 -3.87 3.72
CA ILE A 311 11.19 -4.34 4.27
C ILE A 311 11.73 -3.38 5.32
N ILE A 312 11.47 -2.07 5.21
CA ILE A 312 11.88 -1.12 6.24
C ILE A 312 10.74 -0.86 7.24
N ILE A 313 9.66 -0.19 6.82
CA ILE A 313 8.66 0.34 7.77
C ILE A 313 7.89 -0.78 8.48
N CYS A 314 7.32 -1.75 7.74
CA CYS A 314 6.59 -2.84 8.38
C CYS A 314 7.51 -3.73 9.26
N SER A 315 8.78 -3.91 8.88
CA SER A 315 9.74 -4.65 9.71
C SER A 315 10.00 -3.95 11.04
N LEU A 316 10.19 -2.63 11.01
CA LEU A 316 10.39 -1.84 12.22
C LEU A 316 9.15 -1.85 13.12
N THR A 317 7.96 -1.74 12.54
CA THR A 317 6.70 -1.90 13.28
C THR A 317 6.63 -3.28 13.93
N GLY A 318 6.80 -4.34 13.14
CA GLY A 318 6.70 -5.72 13.63
C GLY A 318 7.72 -6.03 14.70
N LEU A 319 8.98 -5.63 14.50
CA LEU A 319 10.03 -5.84 15.51
C LEU A 319 9.77 -5.03 16.78
N SER A 320 9.34 -3.78 16.69
CA SER A 320 9.00 -2.99 17.89
C SER A 320 7.88 -3.61 18.71
N LEU A 321 6.86 -4.18 18.08
CA LEU A 321 5.79 -4.92 18.75
C LEU A 321 6.31 -6.21 19.41
N LEU A 322 7.22 -6.92 18.75
CA LEU A 322 7.74 -8.18 19.26
C LEU A 322 8.70 -7.99 20.42
N VAL A 323 9.58 -6.99 20.37
CA VAL A 323 10.55 -6.73 21.46
C VAL A 323 9.90 -6.13 22.70
N SER A 324 8.79 -5.38 22.54
CA SER A 324 8.05 -4.84 23.70
C SER A 324 7.27 -5.90 24.47
N GLY A 325 6.99 -7.06 23.85
CA GLY A 325 6.18 -8.12 24.45
C GLY A 325 4.67 -7.88 24.44
N GLU A 326 4.21 -6.69 24.05
CA GLU A 326 2.80 -6.30 24.06
C GLU A 326 1.93 -7.16 23.12
N TRP A 327 2.52 -7.76 22.08
CA TRP A 327 1.83 -8.66 21.15
C TRP A 327 1.22 -9.90 21.82
N MET A 328 1.71 -10.28 23.00
CA MET A 328 1.19 -11.40 23.82
C MET A 328 -0.02 -10.99 24.67
N ALA A 329 -0.25 -9.70 24.86
CA ALA A 329 -1.38 -9.20 25.63
C ALA A 329 -2.70 -9.45 24.89
N LYS A 330 -3.77 -9.79 25.63
CA LYS A 330 -5.12 -9.97 25.08
C LYS A 330 -5.83 -8.62 24.82
N GLY A 331 -5.13 -7.69 24.17
CA GLY A 331 -5.65 -6.37 23.82
C GLY A 331 -6.33 -6.34 22.44
N SER A 332 -6.96 -5.22 22.13
CA SER A 332 -7.47 -4.95 20.79
C SER A 332 -6.31 -4.71 19.81
N THR A 333 -6.42 -5.23 18.61
CA THR A 333 -5.43 -5.00 17.54
C THR A 333 -5.20 -3.51 17.25
N SER A 334 -6.23 -2.69 17.44
CA SER A 334 -6.17 -1.24 17.21
C SER A 334 -5.35 -0.51 18.26
N THR A 335 -5.25 -1.04 19.50
CA THR A 335 -4.50 -0.42 20.60
C THR A 335 -3.08 -0.95 20.72
N LEU A 336 -2.79 -2.14 20.17
CA LEU A 336 -1.52 -2.84 20.35
C LEU A 336 -0.29 -1.96 20.03
N THR A 337 -0.30 -1.26 18.89
CA THR A 337 0.81 -0.36 18.55
C THR A 337 0.84 0.86 19.47
N GLN A 338 -0.34 1.36 19.88
CA GLN A 338 -0.43 2.48 20.81
C GLN A 338 0.11 2.09 22.18
N ASP A 339 -0.23 0.90 22.66
CA ASP A 339 0.25 0.36 23.95
C ASP A 339 1.77 0.19 23.94
N THR A 340 2.35 -0.31 22.82
CA THR A 340 3.79 -0.40 22.61
C THR A 340 4.49 0.97 22.73
N PHE A 341 3.96 1.98 22.03
CA PHE A 341 4.56 3.32 22.06
C PHE A 341 4.37 3.98 23.43
N THR A 342 3.20 3.81 24.03
CA THR A 342 2.93 4.36 25.37
C THR A 342 3.74 3.66 26.45
N GLY A 343 3.95 2.36 26.34
CA GLY A 343 4.79 1.58 27.27
C GLY A 343 6.23 2.07 27.31
N VAL A 344 6.76 2.52 26.16
CA VAL A 344 8.17 3.00 26.06
C VAL A 344 8.30 4.49 26.33
N PHE A 345 7.43 5.32 25.75
CA PHE A 345 7.56 6.79 25.81
C PHE A 345 6.55 7.45 26.76
N GLY A 346 5.79 6.65 27.53
CA GLY A 346 4.70 7.17 28.36
C GLY A 346 3.59 7.81 27.51
N PRO A 347 2.80 8.76 28.06
CA PRO A 347 1.71 9.41 27.33
C PRO A 347 2.13 10.10 26.02
N VAL A 348 3.39 10.55 25.94
CA VAL A 348 3.95 11.18 24.72
C VAL A 348 4.04 10.18 23.57
N GLY A 349 4.25 8.90 23.86
CA GLY A 349 4.28 7.83 22.84
C GLY A 349 2.97 7.71 22.06
N GLY A 350 1.83 7.78 22.78
CA GLY A 350 0.51 7.79 22.15
C GLY A 350 0.31 9.00 21.23
N ILE A 351 0.81 10.18 21.62
CA ILE A 351 0.76 11.39 20.80
C ILE A 351 1.64 11.24 19.55
N ILE A 352 2.88 10.76 19.69
CA ILE A 352 3.79 10.53 18.57
C ILE A 352 3.15 9.58 17.54
N LEU A 353 2.63 8.45 18.00
CA LEU A 353 1.97 7.48 17.12
C LEU A 353 0.75 8.08 16.43
N THR A 354 -0.09 8.82 17.16
CA THR A 354 -1.28 9.46 16.60
C THR A 354 -0.89 10.46 15.51
N LEU A 355 0.12 11.30 15.73
CA LEU A 355 0.60 12.24 14.71
C LEU A 355 1.18 11.52 13.49
N CYS A 356 1.97 10.45 13.68
CA CYS A 356 2.45 9.64 12.57
C CYS A 356 1.30 9.03 11.77
N LEU A 357 0.29 8.46 12.45
CA LEU A 357 -0.84 7.85 11.78
C LEU A 357 -1.70 8.88 11.05
N VAL A 358 -1.91 10.07 11.62
CA VAL A 358 -2.62 11.18 10.95
C VAL A 358 -1.91 11.56 9.65
N LEU A 359 -0.59 11.71 9.68
CA LEU A 359 0.20 12.02 8.47
C LEU A 359 0.12 10.87 7.46
N PHE A 360 0.37 9.64 7.88
CA PHE A 360 0.33 8.44 7.03
C PHE A 360 -1.03 8.26 6.36
N ALA A 361 -2.10 8.33 7.14
CA ALA A 361 -3.43 8.13 6.60
C ALA A 361 -3.90 9.31 5.72
N THR A 362 -3.51 10.55 6.05
CA THR A 362 -3.82 11.71 5.20
C THR A 362 -3.08 11.63 3.86
N THR A 363 -1.81 11.24 3.84
CA THR A 363 -1.09 11.05 2.58
C THR A 363 -1.68 9.91 1.76
N THR A 364 -2.18 8.83 2.39
CA THR A 364 -2.89 7.75 1.70
C THR A 364 -4.17 8.27 1.02
N ILE A 365 -4.94 9.14 1.69
CA ILE A 365 -6.11 9.79 1.07
C ILE A 365 -5.69 10.57 -0.18
N LEU A 366 -4.61 11.34 -0.12
CA LEU A 366 -4.10 12.12 -1.25
C LEU A 366 -3.67 11.22 -2.43
N GLY A 367 -2.90 10.17 -2.18
CA GLY A 367 -2.45 9.24 -3.20
C GLY A 367 -3.61 8.51 -3.90
N TRP A 368 -4.54 7.99 -3.10
CA TRP A 368 -5.73 7.31 -3.62
C TRP A 368 -6.72 8.24 -4.32
N SER A 369 -6.77 9.53 -3.94
CA SER A 369 -7.57 10.50 -4.69
C SER A 369 -7.14 10.58 -6.16
N TYR A 370 -5.83 10.57 -6.40
CA TYR A 370 -5.29 10.57 -7.76
C TYR A 370 -5.52 9.24 -8.48
N TYR A 371 -5.35 8.10 -7.81
CA TYR A 371 -5.61 6.80 -8.42
C TYR A 371 -7.06 6.66 -8.89
N GLY A 372 -8.00 7.00 -8.04
CA GLY A 372 -9.41 6.98 -8.41
C GLY A 372 -9.77 8.02 -9.48
N GLU A 373 -9.13 9.21 -9.46
CA GLU A 373 -9.29 10.24 -10.49
C GLU A 373 -8.90 9.71 -11.88
N ARG A 374 -7.75 9.05 -12.00
CA ARG A 374 -7.31 8.48 -13.29
C ARG A 374 -8.17 7.31 -13.74
N CYS A 375 -8.68 6.49 -12.80
CA CYS A 375 -9.65 5.46 -13.11
C CYS A 375 -11.00 6.05 -13.56
N PHE A 376 -11.46 7.09 -12.90
CA PHE A 376 -12.71 7.79 -13.25
C PHE A 376 -12.60 8.50 -14.61
N GLU A 377 -11.48 9.13 -14.88
CA GLU A 377 -11.18 9.74 -16.19
C GLU A 377 -11.21 8.72 -17.32
N PHE A 378 -10.63 7.53 -17.12
CA PHE A 378 -10.67 6.46 -18.12
C PHE A 378 -12.11 6.05 -18.46
N LEU A 379 -13.04 6.08 -17.49
CA LEU A 379 -14.44 5.70 -17.67
C LEU A 379 -15.31 6.82 -18.29
N PHE A 380 -15.10 8.06 -17.84
CA PHE A 380 -16.02 9.17 -18.10
C PHE A 380 -15.38 10.38 -18.80
N GLY A 381 -14.06 10.35 -19.02
CA GLY A 381 -13.31 11.44 -19.63
C GLY A 381 -12.98 12.59 -18.67
N VAL A 382 -12.10 13.48 -19.12
CA VAL A 382 -11.52 14.58 -18.33
C VAL A 382 -12.52 15.63 -17.85
N LYS A 383 -13.63 15.80 -18.59
CA LYS A 383 -14.65 16.83 -18.28
C LYS A 383 -15.28 16.67 -16.89
N HIS A 384 -15.27 15.47 -16.34
CA HIS A 384 -15.94 15.13 -15.08
C HIS A 384 -14.99 15.02 -13.89
N ILE A 385 -13.70 15.34 -14.05
CA ILE A 385 -12.69 15.21 -12.99
C ILE A 385 -13.07 16.05 -11.75
N ASN A 386 -13.54 17.28 -11.93
CA ASN A 386 -13.93 18.13 -10.79
C ASN A 386 -15.15 17.58 -10.04
N LEU A 387 -16.08 16.91 -10.74
CA LEU A 387 -17.19 16.19 -10.10
C LEU A 387 -16.67 15.06 -9.23
N TYR A 388 -15.72 14.27 -9.75
CA TYR A 388 -15.05 13.22 -8.96
C TYR A 388 -14.35 13.79 -7.73
N ARG A 389 -13.53 14.85 -7.87
CA ARG A 389 -12.81 15.48 -6.76
C ARG A 389 -13.77 15.98 -5.67
N THR A 390 -14.87 16.64 -6.07
CA THR A 390 -15.89 17.11 -5.14
C THR A 390 -16.54 15.97 -4.37
N PHE A 391 -16.90 14.90 -5.08
CA PHE A 391 -17.50 13.72 -4.45
C PHE A 391 -16.51 12.99 -3.55
N PHE A 392 -15.24 12.90 -3.94
CA PHE A 392 -14.18 12.31 -3.12
C PHE A 392 -13.99 13.07 -1.79
N VAL A 393 -13.90 14.40 -1.85
CA VAL A 393 -13.79 15.25 -0.63
C VAL A 393 -15.02 15.09 0.26
N PHE A 394 -16.22 15.02 -0.34
CA PHE A 394 -17.45 14.77 0.41
C PHE A 394 -17.40 13.40 1.14
N MET A 395 -16.90 12.35 0.48
CA MET A 395 -16.73 11.03 1.11
C MET A 395 -15.71 11.05 2.24
N VAL A 396 -14.62 11.83 2.12
CA VAL A 396 -13.67 12.06 3.23
C VAL A 396 -14.37 12.69 4.43
N GLY A 397 -15.18 13.74 4.20
CA GLY A 397 -15.96 14.40 5.26
C GLY A 397 -16.94 13.46 5.94
N LEU A 398 -17.60 12.59 5.20
CA LEU A 398 -18.56 11.61 5.72
C LEU A 398 -17.90 10.52 6.58
N GLY A 399 -16.61 10.27 6.40
CA GLY A 399 -15.91 9.16 7.08
C GLY A 399 -15.94 9.24 8.61
N GLY A 400 -16.10 10.42 9.22
CA GLY A 400 -16.25 10.57 10.67
C GLY A 400 -17.66 10.32 11.19
N PHE A 401 -18.67 10.39 10.32
CA PHE A 401 -20.08 10.23 10.68
C PHE A 401 -20.56 8.78 10.52
N LEU A 402 -19.89 8.00 9.71
CA LEU A 402 -20.33 6.67 9.31
C LEU A 402 -19.37 5.59 9.84
N LYS A 403 -19.90 4.65 10.61
CA LYS A 403 -19.25 3.39 10.97
C LYS A 403 -19.94 2.28 10.15
N LEU A 404 -19.43 2.00 8.96
CA LEU A 404 -20.04 1.10 8.02
C LEU A 404 -19.16 -0.13 7.80
N ASP A 405 -19.16 -1.08 8.75
CA ASP A 405 -18.40 -2.33 8.67
C ASP A 405 -18.65 -3.06 7.35
N LEU A 406 -19.91 -3.05 6.89
CA LEU A 406 -20.29 -3.65 5.60
C LEU A 406 -19.58 -2.98 4.41
N VAL A 407 -19.50 -1.63 4.40
CA VAL A 407 -18.84 -0.90 3.31
C VAL A 407 -17.34 -1.21 3.29
N TRP A 408 -16.73 -1.39 4.46
CA TRP A 408 -15.33 -1.77 4.55
C TRP A 408 -15.06 -3.15 3.98
N VAL A 409 -15.88 -4.13 4.34
CA VAL A 409 -15.75 -5.49 3.83
C VAL A 409 -15.95 -5.52 2.31
N ILE A 410 -16.95 -4.82 1.79
CA ILE A 410 -17.17 -4.70 0.34
C ILE A 410 -15.97 -4.04 -0.35
N ALA A 411 -15.43 -2.96 0.22
CA ALA A 411 -14.28 -2.27 -0.35
C ALA A 411 -13.02 -3.14 -0.33
N ASP A 412 -12.82 -3.95 0.70
CA ASP A 412 -11.69 -4.89 0.79
C ASP A 412 -11.81 -6.00 -0.27
N ILE A 413 -13.01 -6.53 -0.48
CA ILE A 413 -13.33 -7.47 -1.57
C ILE A 413 -12.98 -6.84 -2.93
N VAL A 414 -13.44 -5.61 -3.20
CA VAL A 414 -13.21 -4.93 -4.49
C VAL A 414 -11.72 -4.66 -4.68
N ASN A 415 -11.01 -4.29 -3.62
CA ASN A 415 -9.55 -4.11 -3.65
C ASN A 415 -8.82 -5.42 -4.02
N GLY A 416 -9.22 -6.54 -3.44
CA GLY A 416 -8.68 -7.84 -3.83
C GLY A 416 -9.00 -8.22 -5.28
N LEU A 417 -10.23 -7.98 -5.72
CA LEU A 417 -10.64 -8.25 -7.09
C LEU A 417 -9.95 -7.35 -8.11
N MET A 418 -9.57 -6.13 -7.74
CA MET A 418 -8.80 -5.20 -8.59
C MET A 418 -7.44 -5.78 -9.00
N ALA A 419 -6.85 -6.65 -8.18
CA ALA A 419 -5.59 -7.31 -8.50
C ALA A 419 -5.69 -8.25 -9.71
N LEU A 420 -6.83 -8.91 -9.92
CA LEU A 420 -6.98 -9.93 -10.98
C LEU A 420 -6.69 -9.38 -12.38
N PRO A 421 -7.32 -8.28 -12.86
CA PRO A 421 -7.00 -7.69 -14.16
C PRO A 421 -5.52 -7.33 -14.30
N ASN A 422 -4.93 -6.78 -13.24
CA ASN A 422 -3.55 -6.38 -13.24
C ASN A 422 -2.60 -7.59 -13.37
N LEU A 423 -2.80 -8.63 -12.57
CA LEU A 423 -1.96 -9.84 -12.62
C LEU A 423 -2.09 -10.58 -13.95
N ILE A 424 -3.29 -10.64 -14.53
CA ILE A 424 -3.50 -11.17 -15.88
C ILE A 424 -2.67 -10.37 -16.89
N ALA A 425 -2.69 -9.04 -16.81
CA ALA A 425 -1.93 -8.19 -17.71
C ALA A 425 -0.41 -8.35 -17.53
N LEU A 426 0.08 -8.41 -16.29
CA LEU A 426 1.50 -8.62 -16.01
C LEU A 426 2.01 -9.94 -16.58
N LEU A 427 1.24 -11.01 -16.44
CA LEU A 427 1.58 -12.32 -17.00
C LEU A 427 1.52 -12.32 -18.52
N ALA A 428 0.48 -11.75 -19.13
CA ALA A 428 0.31 -11.66 -20.57
C ALA A 428 1.39 -10.77 -21.22
N LEU A 429 1.77 -9.68 -20.57
CA LEU A 429 2.79 -8.74 -21.07
C LEU A 429 4.20 -9.06 -20.55
N SER A 430 4.40 -10.17 -19.85
CA SER A 430 5.72 -10.58 -19.36
C SER A 430 6.79 -10.71 -20.45
N PRO A 431 6.50 -11.12 -21.70
CA PRO A 431 7.50 -11.10 -22.78
C PRO A 431 8.01 -9.68 -23.08
N VAL A 432 7.13 -8.67 -23.02
CA VAL A 432 7.51 -7.26 -23.23
C VAL A 432 8.43 -6.82 -22.09
N ILE A 433 8.03 -7.07 -20.84
CA ILE A 433 8.83 -6.73 -19.66
C ILE A 433 10.23 -7.32 -19.74
N ILE A 434 10.32 -8.60 -20.06
CA ILE A 434 11.60 -9.32 -20.17
C ILE A 434 12.45 -8.79 -21.32
N LYS A 435 11.84 -8.48 -22.46
CA LYS A 435 12.54 -7.92 -23.63
C LYS A 435 13.14 -6.55 -23.33
N GLU A 436 12.32 -5.62 -22.83
CA GLU A 436 12.75 -4.26 -22.45
C GLU A 436 13.88 -4.31 -21.41
N SER A 437 13.71 -5.13 -20.36
CA SER A 437 14.73 -5.30 -19.31
C SER A 437 16.04 -5.82 -19.88
N LYS A 438 16.00 -6.87 -20.73
CA LYS A 438 17.21 -7.41 -21.35
C LYS A 438 17.92 -6.41 -22.28
N GLN A 439 17.16 -5.59 -23.00
CA GLN A 439 17.74 -4.57 -23.87
C GLN A 439 18.45 -3.46 -23.07
N TYR A 440 17.84 -3.01 -21.98
CA TYR A 440 18.40 -2.00 -21.09
C TYR A 440 19.68 -2.48 -20.38
N PHE A 441 19.67 -3.70 -19.83
CA PHE A 441 20.81 -4.23 -19.07
C PHE A 441 21.94 -4.79 -19.94
N LYS A 442 21.76 -4.84 -21.26
CA LYS A 442 22.85 -5.18 -22.22
C LYS A 442 23.66 -3.97 -22.66
N LYS A 443 23.09 -2.77 -22.50
CA LYS A 443 23.81 -1.48 -22.70
C LYS A 443 24.76 -1.25 -21.53
#